data_3916628a682b4a900ce43986c07b4728
#
_entry.id   3916628a682b4a900ce43986c07b4728
#
_cell.length_a   1.000
_cell.length_b   1.000
_cell.length_c   1.000
_cell.angle_alpha   90.00
_cell.angle_beta   90.00
_cell.angle_gamma   90.00
#
_symmetry.space_group_name_H-M   'P 1'
#
loop_
_entity.id
_entity.type
_entity.pdbx_description
1 polymer ?
#
loop_
_entity_poly.entity_id
_entity_poly.type
_entity_poly.pdbx_seq_one_letter_code
_entity_poly.pdbx_strand_id
1 'polypeptide(L)' 'MALVSMRELLDHAAIHGYGIPAFNVNNLEQVQAVMAAAHEAGAPVILQASAGARKYAGEPFIKHLIQAAVES' A
#
# COMPACT_ATOMS: atom_id res chain seq x y z
N MET A 1 7.54 -2.86 7.85
CA MET A 1 6.68 -3.70 6.98
C MET A 1 7.53 -4.39 5.93
N ALA A 2 7.20 -5.63 5.62
CA ALA A 2 7.87 -6.36 4.55
C ALA A 2 7.19 -6.09 3.21
N LEU A 3 7.98 -5.89 2.17
CA LEU A 3 7.48 -5.79 0.80
C LEU A 3 7.54 -7.19 0.18
N VAL A 4 6.39 -7.67 -0.30
CA VAL A 4 6.31 -8.97 -0.95
C VAL A 4 5.76 -8.83 -2.36
N SER A 5 5.98 -9.84 -3.20
CA SER A 5 5.44 -9.82 -4.56
C SER A 5 3.92 -9.92 -4.54
N MET A 6 3.27 -9.31 -5.52
CA MET A 6 1.82 -9.39 -5.67
C MET A 6 1.35 -10.83 -5.79
N ARG A 7 2.09 -11.65 -6.53
CA ARG A 7 1.75 -13.06 -6.70
C ARG A 7 1.76 -13.83 -5.39
N GLU A 8 2.82 -13.67 -4.59
CA GLU A 8 2.92 -14.32 -3.29
C GLU A 8 1.76 -13.94 -2.37
N LEU A 9 1.45 -12.65 -2.35
CA LEU A 9 0.35 -12.13 -1.53
C LEU A 9 -1.00 -12.67 -1.96
N LEU A 10 -1.29 -12.65 -3.26
CA LEU A 10 -2.57 -13.12 -3.80
C LEU A 10 -2.72 -14.63 -3.67
N ASP A 11 -1.66 -15.40 -3.86
CA ASP A 11 -1.69 -16.84 -3.68
C ASP A 11 -1.99 -17.22 -2.23
N HIS A 12 -1.38 -16.53 -1.28
CA HIS A 12 -1.64 -16.73 0.14
C HIS A 12 -3.11 -16.42 0.48
N ALA A 13 -3.63 -15.31 -0.04
CA ALA A 13 -5.02 -14.92 0.16
C ALA A 13 -5.99 -15.95 -0.41
N ALA A 14 -5.70 -16.48 -1.60
CA ALA A 14 -6.52 -17.51 -2.24
C ALA A 14 -6.55 -18.82 -1.44
N ILE A 15 -5.39 -19.24 -0.95
CA ILE A 15 -5.27 -20.50 -0.17
C ILE A 15 -6.02 -20.37 1.16
N HIS A 16 -5.92 -19.22 1.81
CA HIS A 16 -6.51 -19.02 3.14
C HIS A 16 -7.90 -18.37 3.11
N GLY A 17 -8.42 -18.04 1.93
CA GLY A 17 -9.80 -17.59 1.75
C GLY A 17 -10.09 -16.19 2.30
N TYR A 18 -9.17 -15.23 2.12
CA TYR A 18 -9.41 -13.84 2.52
C TYR A 18 -9.14 -12.86 1.37
N GLY A 19 -9.72 -11.67 1.47
CA GLY A 19 -9.50 -10.58 0.52
C GLY A 19 -8.38 -9.66 0.98
N ILE A 20 -7.75 -8.99 0.01
CA ILE A 20 -6.71 -8.00 0.29
C ILE A 20 -7.18 -6.66 -0.27
N PRO A 21 -7.28 -5.62 0.57
CA PRO A 21 -7.67 -4.30 0.07
C PRO A 21 -6.51 -3.64 -0.69
N ALA A 22 -6.87 -2.94 -1.76
CA ALA A 22 -5.96 -2.10 -2.51
C ALA A 22 -6.42 -0.65 -2.36
N PHE A 23 -5.60 0.18 -1.75
CA PHE A 23 -5.95 1.57 -1.46
C PHE A 23 -5.22 2.51 -2.40
N ASN A 24 -5.97 3.40 -3.05
CA ASN A 24 -5.39 4.51 -3.81
C ASN A 24 -4.91 5.57 -2.83
N VAL A 25 -3.67 5.99 -2.97
CA VAL A 25 -3.09 7.03 -2.12
C VAL A 25 -2.65 8.23 -2.96
N ASN A 26 -2.90 9.42 -2.45
CA ASN A 26 -2.62 10.68 -3.14
C ASN A 26 -1.69 11.59 -2.36
N ASN A 27 -1.54 11.37 -1.06
CA ASN A 27 -0.77 12.25 -0.18
C ASN A 27 -0.21 11.49 1.02
N LEU A 28 0.61 12.18 1.80
CA LEU A 28 1.26 11.63 2.99
C LEU A 28 0.25 11.11 4.01
N GLU A 29 -0.78 11.88 4.28
CA GLU A 29 -1.77 11.56 5.31
C GLU A 29 -2.51 10.27 5.00
N GLN A 30 -2.86 10.06 3.74
CA GLN A 30 -3.51 8.82 3.30
C GLN A 30 -2.60 7.62 3.44
N VAL A 31 -1.33 7.76 3.05
CA VAL A 31 -0.34 6.68 3.21
C VAL A 31 -0.19 6.32 4.69
N GLN A 32 -0.03 7.32 5.55
CA GLN A 32 0.12 7.10 6.98
C GLN A 32 -1.12 6.44 7.59
N ALA A 33 -2.31 6.86 7.20
CA ALA A 33 -3.57 6.31 7.72
C ALA A 33 -3.73 4.84 7.32
N VAL A 34 -3.48 4.50 6.06
CA VAL A 34 -3.58 3.12 5.58
C VAL A 34 -2.56 2.23 6.28
N MET A 35 -1.32 2.68 6.41
CA MET A 35 -0.28 1.90 7.06
C MET A 35 -0.53 1.70 8.54
N ALA A 36 -1.02 2.72 9.24
CA ALA A 36 -1.38 2.60 10.65
C ALA A 36 -2.51 1.58 10.85
N ALA A 37 -3.54 1.62 10.01
CA ALA A 37 -4.65 0.68 10.08
C ALA A 37 -4.19 -0.75 9.76
N ALA A 38 -3.35 -0.94 8.75
CA ALA A 38 -2.82 -2.25 8.39
C ALA A 38 -1.97 -2.84 9.51
N HIS A 39 -1.14 -2.01 10.13
CA HIS A 39 -0.29 -2.42 11.25
C HIS A 39 -1.13 -2.83 12.47
N GLU A 40 -2.11 -2.01 12.82
CA GLU A 40 -3.02 -2.30 13.93
C GLU A 40 -3.81 -3.59 13.72
N ALA A 41 -4.31 -3.78 12.50
CA ALA A 41 -5.07 -4.98 12.15
C ALA A 41 -4.19 -6.22 11.93
N GLY A 42 -2.88 -6.06 11.79
CA GLY A 42 -1.97 -7.16 11.45
C GLY A 42 -2.28 -7.74 10.08
N ALA A 43 -2.70 -6.91 9.13
CA ALA A 43 -3.20 -7.34 7.83
C ALA A 43 -2.34 -6.78 6.69
N PRO A 44 -2.20 -7.55 5.59
CA PRO A 44 -1.52 -7.03 4.40
C PRO A 44 -2.41 -6.04 3.65
N VAL A 45 -1.77 -5.11 2.96
CA VAL A 45 -2.46 -4.12 2.11
C VAL A 45 -1.68 -3.92 0.82
N ILE A 46 -2.38 -3.45 -0.20
CA ILE A 46 -1.79 -2.99 -1.45
C ILE A 46 -1.96 -1.48 -1.50
N LEU A 47 -0.86 -0.77 -1.69
CA LEU A 47 -0.89 0.67 -1.95
C LEU A 47 -0.74 0.88 -3.45
N GLN A 48 -1.59 1.72 -4.02
CA GLN A 48 -1.52 2.01 -5.45
C GLN A 48 -1.69 3.50 -5.70
N ALA A 49 -1.04 3.99 -6.73
CA ALA A 49 -1.11 5.39 -7.14
C ALA A 49 -1.52 5.47 -8.60
N SER A 50 -2.68 6.06 -8.86
CA SER A 50 -3.15 6.29 -10.22
C SER A 50 -2.28 7.32 -10.94
N ALA A 51 -2.43 7.41 -12.27
CA ALA A 51 -1.76 8.46 -13.04
C ALA A 51 -2.15 9.85 -12.54
N GLY A 52 -3.42 10.04 -12.14
CA GLY A 52 -3.88 11.30 -11.57
C GLY A 52 -3.22 11.61 -10.22
N ALA A 53 -3.06 10.62 -9.36
CA ALA A 53 -2.39 10.79 -8.08
C ALA A 53 -0.92 11.18 -8.27
N ARG A 54 -0.22 10.50 -9.21
CA ARG A 54 1.17 10.81 -9.51
C ARG A 54 1.34 12.22 -10.07
N LYS A 55 0.40 12.65 -10.90
CA LYS A 55 0.41 14.01 -11.45
C LYS A 55 0.12 15.06 -10.37
N TYR A 56 -0.83 14.78 -9.49
CA TYR A 56 -1.20 15.69 -8.39
C TYR A 56 -0.06 15.89 -7.40
N ALA A 57 0.47 14.80 -6.88
CA ALA A 57 1.50 14.84 -5.83
C ALA A 57 2.91 15.09 -6.38
N GLY A 58 3.14 14.75 -7.65
CA GLY A 58 4.48 14.70 -8.23
C GLY A 58 5.06 13.28 -8.10
N GLU A 59 5.50 12.71 -9.21
CA GLU A 59 5.93 11.31 -9.25
C GLU A 59 7.04 10.96 -8.26
N PRO A 60 8.11 11.79 -8.10
CA PRO A 60 9.12 11.50 -7.09
C PRO A 60 8.58 11.50 -5.66
N PHE A 61 7.63 12.40 -5.36
CA PHE A 61 7.05 12.49 -4.02
C PHE A 61 6.23 11.25 -3.68
N ILE A 62 5.33 10.85 -4.57
CA ILE A 62 4.48 9.67 -4.31
C ILE A 62 5.32 8.39 -4.25
N LYS A 63 6.34 8.28 -5.08
CA LYS A 63 7.29 7.16 -5.05
C LYS A 63 7.95 7.03 -3.68
N HIS A 64 8.47 8.14 -3.15
CA HIS A 64 9.16 8.13 -1.86
C HIS A 64 8.20 7.94 -0.69
N LEU A 65 6.97 8.42 -0.79
CA LEU A 65 5.94 8.15 0.21
C LEU A 65 5.67 6.65 0.34
N ILE A 66 5.54 5.95 -0.78
CA ILE A 66 5.31 4.51 -0.78
C ILE A 66 6.54 3.76 -0.26
N GLN A 67 7.74 4.18 -0.65
CA GLN A 67 8.97 3.60 -0.10
C GLN A 67 9.08 3.80 1.40
N ALA A 68 8.71 4.98 1.90
CA ALA A 68 8.69 5.25 3.34
C ALA A 68 7.71 4.33 4.08
N ALA A 69 6.56 4.02 3.47
CA ALA A 69 5.61 3.07 4.04
C ALA A 69 6.24 1.68 4.22
N VAL A 70 7.03 1.23 3.24
CA VAL A 70 7.71 -0.07 3.32
C VAL A 70 8.74 -0.08 4.46
N GLU A 71 9.39 1.03 4.70
CA GLU A 71 10.43 1.16 5.75
C GLU A 71 9.85 1.32 7.16
N SER A 72 8.61 1.67 7.28
CA SER A 72 7.98 1.86 8.60
C SER A 72 7.43 0.54 9.22
#